data_b787c9022415664baca2b26c0322f6ad
#
_entry.id   b787c9022415664baca2b26c0322f6ad
#
_cell.length_a   1.000
_cell.length_b   1.000
_cell.length_c   1.000
_cell.angle_alpha   90.00
_cell.angle_beta   90.00
_cell.angle_gamma   90.00
#
_symmetry.space_group_name_H-M   'P 1'
#
loop_
_entity.id
_entity.type
_entity.pdbx_description
1 polymer ?
#
loop_
_entity_poly.entity_id
_entity_poly.type
_entity_poly.pdbx_seq_one_letter_code
_entity_poly.pdbx_strand_id
1 'polypeptide(L)'
;MSYRRIAYVVAALCAAGSVAVPAGASPSRHKARYPNEPLAVGTGGAVASMDVGASRAGIDVLRRGGNAVDAAVATASALGVTVPWVAGPGGGGFMVIYNARTHRVTTVDGRETCPGACTTNLFIDPATGKPMAYTAASDQPLSTGVPGNVATWATAVRNFGRLSLSADLKPAIAVARRGFAVNFDFNQLEQSSLSTLQAYPASRSLLLTPSGDPLPIGTRLRNPDLAHTYELIARHGPAALYDGPIGRAIVRADDHPVLTPGQTIVTNPGIMTIKDLQSYRTRILAPTRVKYRGLDVYGMAPPSSGGSTEGEILNILKGYPLGSEPRAEALFHYLEAARLAYADRNAYVGDPRYVHVPLAGLLDPAFAAERRCLIGNTALTSPVAAGSPFAPFHGCSGSAASHASSSSPEAHHTNNIVAEDKWGDIVAYTNTINFFGGSGQVVPGYGFLLNDELTDFDFAPSSPGAYDPNLPAAGKEPRSSMGPVIALRNGKPKFAIGAAGGSTIITTVVQTLINHVDFGMSLPAALAAPRVSQTNSASNTSLAEPDFYNSALAHQLTSQYGEKFALATGPILPLDNYPGDATALQMLGRNRAEAIAEPVRLGGGSALVVHPRSH
;
A
#
# COMPACT_ATOMS: atom_id res chain seq x y z
N MET A 1 18.09 73.44 -29.72
CA MET A 1 18.30 73.80 -28.32
C MET A 1 18.72 72.49 -27.61
N SER A 2 19.93 72.13 -27.58
CA SER A 2 21.10 72.48 -26.74
C SER A 2 20.83 72.28 -25.24
N TYR A 3 21.46 71.28 -24.67
CA TYR A 3 22.36 71.29 -23.49
C TYR A 3 22.66 69.84 -23.09
N ARG A 4 23.80 69.34 -23.38
CA ARG A 4 25.12 69.28 -22.68
C ARG A 4 25.19 68.26 -21.55
N ARG A 5 26.10 67.34 -21.79
CA ARG A 5 26.83 66.36 -20.97
C ARG A 5 27.31 66.90 -19.63
N ILE A 6 27.27 66.03 -18.60
CA ILE A 6 28.37 65.97 -17.58
C ILE A 6 28.65 64.51 -17.27
N ALA A 7 29.89 64.08 -17.52
CA ALA A 7 30.45 62.82 -17.13
C ALA A 7 31.15 63.02 -15.73
N TYR A 8 30.90 62.12 -14.81
CA TYR A 8 31.76 61.91 -13.66
C TYR A 8 32.35 60.53 -13.69
N VAL A 9 33.68 60.49 -13.81
CA VAL A 9 34.54 59.35 -13.58
C VAL A 9 34.72 59.19 -12.09
N VAL A 10 34.37 58.02 -11.53
CA VAL A 10 34.87 57.62 -10.22
C VAL A 10 35.46 56.23 -10.38
N ALA A 11 36.79 56.21 -10.34
CA ALA A 11 37.54 54.97 -10.16
C ALA A 11 37.42 54.55 -8.70
N ALA A 12 36.98 53.32 -8.44
CA ALA A 12 37.04 52.72 -7.11
C ALA A 12 37.57 51.29 -7.21
N LEU A 13 38.60 51.10 -6.43
CA LEU A 13 39.39 49.89 -6.23
C LEU A 13 38.60 48.58 -6.15
N CYS A 14 39.04 47.60 -6.92
CA CYS A 14 38.74 46.18 -6.68
C CYS A 14 39.51 45.71 -5.44
N ALA A 15 38.80 45.58 -4.32
CA ALA A 15 39.24 44.73 -3.22
C ALA A 15 38.50 43.40 -3.36
N ALA A 16 39.21 42.35 -3.80
CA ALA A 16 38.70 41.00 -3.83
C ALA A 16 38.57 40.47 -2.40
N GLY A 17 37.40 40.66 -1.84
CA GLY A 17 36.98 39.96 -0.63
C GLY A 17 36.34 38.62 -1.02
N SER A 18 37.09 37.53 -0.92
CA SER A 18 36.55 36.18 -0.98
C SER A 18 35.61 35.96 0.20
N VAL A 19 34.32 36.16 -0.03
CA VAL A 19 33.29 35.68 0.91
C VAL A 19 33.26 34.16 0.78
N ALA A 20 33.87 33.47 1.75
CA ALA A 20 33.71 32.05 1.94
C ALA A 20 32.21 31.81 2.25
N VAL A 21 31.49 31.26 1.26
CA VAL A 21 30.15 30.68 1.48
C VAL A 21 30.36 29.54 2.47
N PRO A 22 29.75 29.54 3.66
CA PRO A 22 29.85 28.39 4.55
C PRO A 22 29.27 27.21 3.81
N ALA A 23 30.07 26.13 3.68
CA ALA A 23 29.63 24.86 3.18
C ALA A 23 28.32 24.50 3.87
N GLY A 24 27.26 24.34 3.09
CA GLY A 24 25.92 24.08 3.58
C GLY A 24 25.95 22.98 4.63
N ALA A 25 25.46 23.28 5.81
CA ALA A 25 25.17 22.30 6.82
C ALA A 25 24.25 21.27 6.16
N SER A 26 24.72 20.04 6.00
CA SER A 26 23.86 18.90 5.69
C SER A 26 22.65 18.98 6.62
N PRO A 27 21.41 18.83 6.14
CA PRO A 27 20.26 18.86 7.02
C PRO A 27 20.55 17.87 8.14
N SER A 28 20.61 18.36 9.37
CA SER A 28 20.79 17.54 10.55
C SER A 28 19.64 16.54 10.51
N ARG A 29 19.96 15.27 10.24
CA ARG A 29 19.00 14.17 10.47
C ARG A 29 18.57 14.35 11.91
N HIS A 30 17.36 14.86 12.12
CA HIS A 30 16.74 14.83 13.42
C HIS A 30 16.70 13.36 13.80
N LYS A 31 17.59 12.94 14.70
CA LYS A 31 17.50 11.61 15.31
C LYS A 31 16.12 11.56 15.93
N ALA A 32 15.24 10.78 15.31
CA ALA A 32 13.91 10.56 15.84
C ALA A 32 14.06 10.17 17.31
N ARG A 33 13.28 10.76 18.18
CA ARG A 33 13.33 10.55 19.63
C ARG A 33 12.95 9.09 20.01
N TYR A 34 12.51 8.33 19.02
CA TYR A 34 12.22 6.89 19.03
C TYR A 34 12.92 6.27 17.83
N PRO A 35 14.11 5.66 18.00
CA PRO A 35 14.81 5.06 16.88
C PRO A 35 13.99 3.87 16.35
N ASN A 36 13.55 3.98 15.10
CA ASN A 36 13.10 2.84 14.35
C ASN A 36 14.30 1.91 14.12
N GLU A 37 14.09 0.63 14.31
CA GLU A 37 15.09 -0.41 14.04
C GLU A 37 14.67 -1.15 12.76
N PRO A 38 15.08 -0.68 11.56
CA PRO A 38 14.57 -1.23 10.30
C PRO A 38 15.10 -2.62 10.00
N LEU A 39 16.07 -3.12 10.74
CA LEU A 39 16.72 -4.40 10.51
C LEU A 39 16.90 -5.19 11.80
N ALA A 40 16.47 -6.45 11.79
CA ALA A 40 16.71 -7.37 12.88
C ALA A 40 17.05 -8.78 12.35
N VAL A 41 18.11 -9.37 12.89
CA VAL A 41 18.54 -10.73 12.55
C VAL A 41 18.51 -11.61 13.78
N GLY A 42 17.91 -12.79 13.67
CA GLY A 42 17.83 -13.69 14.82
C GLY A 42 17.14 -15.01 14.54
N THR A 43 16.64 -15.62 15.62
CA THR A 43 15.98 -16.93 15.58
C THR A 43 14.69 -16.91 16.41
N GLY A 44 13.86 -17.94 16.24
CA GLY A 44 12.64 -18.12 17.03
C GLY A 44 11.40 -17.45 16.49
N GLY A 45 11.54 -16.68 15.41
CA GLY A 45 10.52 -15.94 14.72
C GLY A 45 10.88 -14.47 14.57
N ALA A 46 10.22 -13.79 13.61
CA ALA A 46 10.53 -12.44 13.18
C ALA A 46 9.26 -11.69 12.77
N VAL A 47 9.23 -10.37 12.94
CA VAL A 47 8.14 -9.48 12.50
C VAL A 47 8.74 -8.18 12.01
N ALA A 48 8.24 -7.66 10.89
CA ALA A 48 8.49 -6.29 10.45
C ALA A 48 7.17 -5.60 10.10
N SER A 49 7.06 -4.34 10.52
CA SER A 49 5.94 -3.43 10.21
C SER A 49 6.42 -1.98 10.27
N MET A 50 5.56 -1.05 9.95
CA MET A 50 5.87 0.37 10.00
C MET A 50 5.97 0.97 11.43
N ASP A 51 5.60 0.23 12.49
CA ASP A 51 5.61 0.73 13.87
C ASP A 51 6.23 -0.26 14.86
N VAL A 52 7.09 0.24 15.75
CA VAL A 52 7.80 -0.57 16.75
C VAL A 52 6.85 -1.18 17.78
N GLY A 53 5.80 -0.47 18.17
CA GLY A 53 4.80 -0.96 19.13
C GLY A 53 4.01 -2.13 18.55
N ALA A 54 3.66 -2.03 17.28
CA ALA A 54 2.97 -3.08 16.54
C ALA A 54 3.88 -4.31 16.30
N SER A 55 5.11 -4.10 15.87
CA SER A 55 6.06 -5.22 15.72
C SER A 55 6.31 -5.95 17.06
N ARG A 56 6.39 -5.22 18.18
CA ARG A 56 6.46 -5.82 19.52
C ARG A 56 5.23 -6.66 19.86
N ALA A 57 4.03 -6.21 19.48
CA ALA A 57 2.81 -6.99 19.69
C ALA A 57 2.89 -8.37 19.01
N GLY A 58 3.37 -8.43 17.77
CA GLY A 58 3.60 -9.67 17.06
C GLY A 58 4.66 -10.56 17.73
N ILE A 59 5.80 -9.97 18.12
CA ILE A 59 6.87 -10.72 18.84
C ILE A 59 6.37 -11.26 20.19
N ASP A 60 5.55 -10.52 20.91
CA ASP A 60 4.97 -10.97 22.17
C ASP A 60 4.03 -12.17 21.98
N VAL A 61 3.34 -12.24 20.86
CA VAL A 61 2.49 -13.38 20.49
C VAL A 61 3.35 -14.59 20.11
N LEU A 62 4.42 -14.41 19.32
CA LEU A 62 5.38 -15.49 19.01
C LEU A 62 6.01 -16.08 20.27
N ARG A 63 6.43 -15.24 21.22
CA ARG A 63 6.99 -15.68 22.52
C ARG A 63 6.00 -16.48 23.35
N ARG A 64 4.71 -16.22 23.22
CA ARG A 64 3.64 -16.95 23.91
C ARG A 64 3.22 -18.24 23.20
N GLY A 65 3.90 -18.60 22.10
CA GLY A 65 3.66 -19.84 21.36
C GLY A 65 2.69 -19.69 20.18
N GLY A 66 2.35 -18.49 19.80
CA GLY A 66 1.67 -18.18 18.54
C GLY A 66 2.56 -18.49 17.33
N ASN A 67 1.95 -18.61 16.16
CA ASN A 67 2.64 -18.76 14.89
C ASN A 67 2.66 -17.44 14.10
N ALA A 68 3.16 -17.49 12.86
CA ALA A 68 3.27 -16.32 11.98
C ALA A 68 1.92 -15.64 11.72
N VAL A 69 0.82 -16.40 11.65
CA VAL A 69 -0.54 -15.85 11.44
C VAL A 69 -1.01 -15.09 12.68
N ASP A 70 -0.84 -15.70 13.88
CA ASP A 70 -1.17 -15.04 15.15
C ASP A 70 -0.36 -13.75 15.32
N ALA A 71 0.93 -13.77 14.96
CA ALA A 71 1.80 -12.60 15.03
C ALA A 71 1.36 -11.49 14.04
N ALA A 72 1.01 -11.85 12.81
CA ALA A 72 0.54 -10.88 11.82
C ALA A 72 -0.77 -10.20 12.27
N VAL A 73 -1.72 -10.96 12.84
CA VAL A 73 -2.99 -10.43 13.37
C VAL A 73 -2.76 -9.53 14.58
N ALA A 74 -1.88 -9.92 15.50
CA ALA A 74 -1.53 -9.09 16.66
C ALA A 74 -0.84 -7.78 16.23
N THR A 75 0.03 -7.84 15.22
CA THR A 75 0.68 -6.65 14.64
C THR A 75 -0.33 -5.75 13.96
N ALA A 76 -1.22 -6.30 13.12
CA ALA A 76 -2.26 -5.53 12.40
C ALA A 76 -3.23 -4.85 13.37
N SER A 77 -3.69 -5.55 14.41
CA SER A 77 -4.57 -4.95 15.42
C SER A 77 -3.86 -3.86 16.23
N ALA A 78 -2.57 -4.01 16.52
CA ALA A 78 -1.78 -2.99 17.21
C ALA A 78 -1.49 -1.78 16.31
N LEU A 79 -1.26 -1.96 14.99
CA LEU A 79 -1.18 -0.86 14.02
C LEU A 79 -2.46 -0.02 14.00
N GLY A 80 -3.65 -0.64 14.10
CA GLY A 80 -4.90 0.09 14.22
C GLY A 80 -4.99 1.00 15.46
N VAL A 81 -4.10 0.81 16.46
CA VAL A 81 -3.95 1.70 17.61
C VAL A 81 -2.87 2.75 17.38
N THR A 82 -1.68 2.34 16.92
CA THR A 82 -0.48 3.19 16.87
C THR A 82 -0.35 3.96 15.56
N VAL A 83 -0.96 3.46 14.47
CA VAL A 83 -0.99 4.10 13.15
C VAL A 83 -2.39 3.99 12.55
N PRO A 84 -3.43 4.57 13.19
CA PRO A 84 -4.83 4.43 12.78
C PRO A 84 -5.11 5.00 11.38
N TRP A 85 -4.19 5.79 10.85
CA TRP A 85 -4.25 6.44 9.53
C TRP A 85 -4.30 5.46 8.37
N VAL A 86 -3.78 4.25 8.54
CA VAL A 86 -3.62 3.25 7.47
C VAL A 86 -4.01 1.84 7.90
N ALA A 87 -4.56 1.67 9.11
CA ALA A 87 -4.89 0.36 9.65
C ALA A 87 -6.05 0.41 10.64
N GLY A 88 -6.70 -0.69 10.86
CA GLY A 88 -7.69 -0.83 11.92
C GLY A 88 -8.88 -1.72 11.58
N PRO A 89 -9.84 -1.86 12.52
CA PRO A 89 -11.04 -2.68 12.33
C PRO A 89 -11.95 -2.19 11.21
N GLY A 90 -11.86 -0.90 10.86
CA GLY A 90 -12.68 -0.27 9.83
C GLY A 90 -12.19 -0.46 8.40
N GLY A 91 -11.08 -1.17 8.19
CA GLY A 91 -10.49 -1.42 6.88
C GLY A 91 -10.55 -2.87 6.41
N GLY A 92 -9.74 -3.20 5.41
CA GLY A 92 -9.58 -4.54 4.86
C GLY A 92 -8.16 -4.86 4.40
N GLY A 93 -7.98 -5.96 3.68
CA GLY A 93 -6.65 -6.34 3.21
C GLY A 93 -6.51 -7.77 2.72
N PHE A 94 -5.29 -8.10 2.30
CA PHE A 94 -4.93 -9.38 1.68
C PHE A 94 -3.74 -10.03 2.38
N MET A 95 -3.88 -11.30 2.70
CA MET A 95 -2.86 -12.07 3.39
C MET A 95 -2.40 -13.24 2.52
N VAL A 96 -1.09 -13.36 2.31
CA VAL A 96 -0.45 -14.53 1.68
C VAL A 96 0.27 -15.30 2.77
N ILE A 97 -0.03 -16.60 2.88
CA ILE A 97 0.41 -17.48 3.97
C ILE A 97 1.14 -18.69 3.38
N TYR A 98 2.40 -18.89 3.75
CA TYR A 98 3.09 -20.15 3.55
C TYR A 98 3.05 -20.99 4.83
N ASN A 99 2.56 -22.22 4.70
CA ASN A 99 2.52 -23.18 5.78
C ASN A 99 3.68 -24.19 5.64
N ALA A 100 4.61 -24.17 6.57
CA ALA A 100 5.82 -24.97 6.51
C ALA A 100 5.57 -26.49 6.67
N ARG A 101 4.48 -26.88 7.33
CA ARG A 101 4.13 -28.29 7.52
C ARG A 101 3.57 -28.92 6.23
N THR A 102 2.80 -28.16 5.47
CA THR A 102 2.14 -28.63 4.24
C THR A 102 2.87 -28.23 2.98
N HIS A 103 3.84 -27.32 3.08
CA HIS A 103 4.56 -26.67 1.97
C HIS A 103 3.62 -25.99 0.97
N ARG A 104 2.47 -25.47 1.43
CA ARG A 104 1.47 -24.81 0.61
C ARG A 104 1.43 -23.32 0.89
N VAL A 105 1.18 -22.56 -0.18
CA VAL A 105 0.83 -21.14 -0.11
C VAL A 105 -0.69 -21.02 -0.30
N THR A 106 -1.32 -20.22 0.55
CA THR A 106 -2.76 -19.93 0.54
C THR A 106 -2.94 -18.44 0.73
N THR A 107 -4.02 -17.87 0.22
CA THR A 107 -4.34 -16.47 0.41
C THR A 107 -5.66 -16.27 1.14
N VAL A 108 -5.76 -15.18 1.90
CA VAL A 108 -6.99 -14.74 2.54
C VAL A 108 -7.34 -13.37 1.99
N ASP A 109 -8.53 -13.28 1.44
CA ASP A 109 -9.09 -12.08 0.85
C ASP A 109 -10.11 -11.49 1.83
N GLY A 110 -9.78 -10.33 2.31
CA GLY A 110 -10.61 -9.52 3.21
C GLY A 110 -10.80 -8.10 2.67
N ARG A 111 -10.88 -7.97 1.33
CA ARG A 111 -11.19 -6.70 0.68
C ARG A 111 -12.56 -6.20 1.09
N GLU A 112 -12.71 -4.91 1.17
CA GLU A 112 -13.98 -4.25 1.40
C GLU A 112 -14.94 -4.47 0.23
N THR A 113 -16.23 -4.59 0.53
CA THR A 113 -17.26 -4.71 -0.51
C THR A 113 -18.13 -3.46 -0.58
N CYS A 114 -18.57 -3.14 -1.78
CA CYS A 114 -19.58 -2.08 -1.95
C CYS A 114 -20.89 -2.52 -1.30
N PRO A 115 -21.56 -1.65 -0.52
CA PRO A 115 -22.88 -1.95 0.05
C PRO A 115 -23.93 -2.34 -0.99
N GLY A 116 -25.02 -2.97 -0.59
CA GLY A 116 -26.07 -3.46 -1.49
C GLY A 116 -26.81 -2.39 -2.29
N ALA A 117 -26.74 -1.13 -1.87
CA ALA A 117 -27.30 0.01 -2.60
C ALA A 117 -26.35 0.60 -3.66
N CYS A 118 -25.14 0.05 -3.80
CA CYS A 118 -24.13 0.53 -4.74
C CYS A 118 -24.56 0.35 -6.19
N THR A 119 -24.34 1.39 -7.00
CA THR A 119 -24.58 1.39 -8.44
C THR A 119 -23.34 1.88 -9.18
N THR A 120 -23.30 1.72 -10.50
CA THR A 120 -22.20 2.24 -11.35
C THR A 120 -22.07 3.77 -11.30
N ASN A 121 -23.07 4.49 -10.79
CA ASN A 121 -23.08 5.94 -10.65
C ASN A 121 -22.72 6.42 -9.24
N LEU A 122 -22.13 5.57 -8.41
CA LEU A 122 -21.83 5.86 -7.00
C LEU A 122 -21.11 7.21 -6.83
N PHE A 123 -20.13 7.49 -7.68
CA PHE A 123 -19.31 8.70 -7.65
C PHE A 123 -19.59 9.66 -8.82
N ILE A 124 -20.81 9.60 -9.39
CA ILE A 124 -21.27 10.59 -10.34
C ILE A 124 -22.03 11.68 -9.58
N ASP A 125 -21.54 12.91 -9.68
CA ASP A 125 -22.22 14.07 -9.09
C ASP A 125 -23.58 14.29 -9.78
N PRO A 126 -24.69 14.17 -9.05
CA PRO A 126 -26.03 14.28 -9.64
C PRO A 126 -26.34 15.67 -10.19
N ALA A 127 -25.66 16.72 -9.73
CA ALA A 127 -25.86 18.08 -10.22
C ALA A 127 -25.19 18.33 -11.57
N THR A 128 -24.06 17.68 -11.83
CA THR A 128 -23.27 17.90 -13.05
C THR A 128 -23.29 16.73 -14.02
N GLY A 129 -23.68 15.54 -13.57
CA GLY A 129 -23.60 14.29 -14.33
C GLY A 129 -22.17 13.83 -14.63
N LYS A 130 -21.17 14.37 -13.93
CA LYS A 130 -19.75 14.07 -14.12
C LYS A 130 -19.18 13.33 -12.91
N PRO A 131 -18.07 12.58 -13.09
CA PRO A 131 -17.35 12.01 -11.96
C PRO A 131 -16.94 13.08 -10.95
N MET A 132 -17.07 12.76 -9.66
CA MET A 132 -16.56 13.59 -8.57
C MET A 132 -15.04 13.71 -8.66
N ALA A 133 -14.47 14.79 -8.13
CA ALA A 133 -13.03 14.83 -7.89
C ALA A 133 -12.65 13.75 -6.86
N TYR A 134 -11.51 13.09 -7.05
CA TYR A 134 -11.08 11.98 -6.20
C TYR A 134 -11.04 12.36 -4.72
N THR A 135 -10.42 13.50 -4.37
CA THR A 135 -10.35 14.00 -2.99
C THR A 135 -11.71 14.31 -2.39
N ALA A 136 -12.67 14.82 -3.21
CA ALA A 136 -14.03 15.08 -2.75
C ALA A 136 -14.81 13.77 -2.53
N ALA A 137 -14.48 12.71 -3.24
CA ALA A 137 -15.09 11.40 -3.07
C ALA A 137 -14.53 10.66 -1.86
N SER A 138 -13.23 10.78 -1.55
CA SER A 138 -12.56 10.06 -0.46
C SER A 138 -12.92 10.60 0.93
N ASP A 139 -13.01 11.91 1.09
CA ASP A 139 -13.19 12.56 2.40
C ASP A 139 -14.64 12.54 2.92
N GLN A 140 -15.39 11.47 2.64
CA GLN A 140 -16.81 11.42 3.00
C GLN A 140 -17.34 9.99 3.22
N PRO A 141 -18.46 9.81 3.96
CA PRO A 141 -19.06 8.51 4.25
C PRO A 141 -19.41 7.68 3.03
N LEU A 142 -19.83 8.31 1.92
CA LEU A 142 -20.20 7.60 0.67
C LEU A 142 -19.10 6.68 0.15
N SER A 143 -17.84 6.96 0.48
CA SER A 143 -16.68 6.17 0.08
C SER A 143 -16.44 4.93 0.96
N THR A 144 -17.18 4.76 2.05
CA THR A 144 -16.95 3.68 3.01
C THR A 144 -17.43 2.34 2.48
N GLY A 145 -16.50 1.41 2.27
CA GLY A 145 -16.78 0.02 1.98
C GLY A 145 -17.05 -0.80 3.25
N VAL A 146 -17.75 -1.92 3.10
CA VAL A 146 -18.00 -2.86 4.21
C VAL A 146 -16.67 -3.41 4.72
N PRO A 147 -16.27 -3.16 5.98
CA PRO A 147 -14.95 -3.51 6.49
C PRO A 147 -14.66 -5.01 6.48
N GLY A 148 -13.44 -5.39 6.09
CA GLY A 148 -13.00 -6.78 5.95
C GLY A 148 -12.01 -7.28 7.01
N ASN A 149 -11.25 -6.39 7.65
CA ASN A 149 -10.10 -6.77 8.50
C ASN A 149 -10.47 -7.73 9.65
N VAL A 150 -11.55 -7.46 10.39
CA VAL A 150 -11.94 -8.31 11.53
C VAL A 150 -12.33 -9.72 11.08
N ALA A 151 -13.00 -9.85 9.94
CA ALA A 151 -13.32 -11.16 9.36
C ALA A 151 -12.06 -11.87 8.85
N THR A 152 -11.12 -11.13 8.26
CA THR A 152 -9.81 -11.62 7.83
C THR A 152 -9.02 -12.19 9.01
N TRP A 153 -8.88 -11.43 10.09
CA TRP A 153 -8.19 -11.88 11.31
C TRP A 153 -8.82 -13.15 11.87
N ALA A 154 -10.16 -13.15 12.02
CA ALA A 154 -10.87 -14.31 12.54
C ALA A 154 -10.75 -15.54 11.62
N THR A 155 -10.80 -15.36 10.30
CA THR A 155 -10.66 -16.44 9.32
C THR A 155 -9.25 -16.99 9.29
N ALA A 156 -8.23 -16.11 9.28
CA ALA A 156 -6.82 -16.50 9.28
C ALA A 156 -6.46 -17.26 10.56
N VAL A 157 -6.79 -16.73 11.73
CA VAL A 157 -6.51 -17.38 13.03
C VAL A 157 -7.24 -18.71 13.14
N ARG A 158 -8.51 -18.79 12.78
CA ARG A 158 -9.30 -20.04 12.87
C ARG A 158 -8.72 -21.17 12.00
N ASN A 159 -8.25 -20.84 10.80
CA ASN A 159 -7.82 -21.85 9.82
C ASN A 159 -6.30 -22.14 9.89
N PHE A 160 -5.51 -21.17 10.29
CA PHE A 160 -4.05 -21.22 10.16
C PHE A 160 -3.31 -20.82 11.44
N GLY A 161 -3.97 -20.18 12.41
CA GLY A 161 -3.39 -19.78 13.70
C GLY A 161 -3.20 -20.94 14.68
N ARG A 162 -2.51 -20.68 15.77
CA ARG A 162 -2.29 -21.60 16.90
C ARG A 162 -2.94 -21.10 18.19
N LEU A 163 -3.11 -19.81 18.31
CA LEU A 163 -3.78 -19.17 19.45
C LEU A 163 -5.24 -18.83 19.08
N SER A 164 -5.94 -18.21 19.98
CA SER A 164 -7.27 -17.67 19.71
C SER A 164 -7.17 -16.19 19.30
N LEU A 165 -8.11 -15.70 18.51
CA LEU A 165 -8.23 -14.28 18.18
C LEU A 165 -8.21 -13.41 19.45
N SER A 166 -8.87 -13.87 20.53
CA SER A 166 -8.83 -13.19 21.83
C SER A 166 -7.42 -13.08 22.41
N ALA A 167 -6.56 -14.07 22.21
CA ALA A 167 -5.18 -14.02 22.68
C ALA A 167 -4.33 -13.06 21.83
N ASP A 168 -4.58 -12.99 20.53
CA ASP A 168 -3.85 -12.15 19.58
C ASP A 168 -4.20 -10.67 19.73
N LEU A 169 -5.43 -10.34 20.13
CA LEU A 169 -5.86 -8.97 20.37
C LEU A 169 -5.36 -8.37 21.71
N LYS A 170 -4.90 -9.20 22.68
CA LYS A 170 -4.44 -8.70 23.99
C LYS A 170 -3.37 -7.62 23.92
N PRO A 171 -2.33 -7.70 23.07
CA PRO A 171 -1.33 -6.64 22.96
C PRO A 171 -1.93 -5.31 22.51
N ALA A 172 -2.80 -5.32 21.49
CA ALA A 172 -3.47 -4.13 20.98
C ALA A 172 -4.36 -3.48 22.05
N ILE A 173 -5.16 -4.29 22.77
CA ILE A 173 -5.98 -3.82 23.91
C ILE A 173 -5.10 -3.12 24.96
N ALA A 174 -3.95 -3.73 25.28
CA ALA A 174 -3.04 -3.19 26.27
C ALA A 174 -2.40 -1.85 25.80
N VAL A 175 -2.03 -1.73 24.52
CA VAL A 175 -1.50 -0.49 23.95
C VAL A 175 -2.58 0.59 23.94
N ALA A 176 -3.79 0.29 23.49
CA ALA A 176 -4.91 1.23 23.44
C ALA A 176 -5.24 1.81 24.84
N ARG A 177 -5.23 0.97 25.88
CA ARG A 177 -5.48 1.39 27.26
C ARG A 177 -4.34 2.21 27.87
N ARG A 178 -3.10 1.73 27.72
CA ARG A 178 -1.91 2.41 28.28
C ARG A 178 -1.58 3.70 27.55
N GLY A 179 -1.90 3.73 26.25
CA GLY A 179 -1.48 4.75 25.32
C GLY A 179 -0.04 4.56 24.83
N PHE A 180 0.26 5.26 23.77
CA PHE A 180 1.58 5.38 23.16
C PHE A 180 1.94 6.85 23.01
N ALA A 181 3.20 7.14 22.73
CA ALA A 181 3.62 8.52 22.50
C ALA A 181 3.46 8.84 21.00
N VAL A 182 2.77 9.93 20.69
CA VAL A 182 2.71 10.50 19.34
C VAL A 182 4.15 10.75 18.87
N ASN A 183 4.55 10.11 17.77
CA ASN A 183 5.84 10.29 17.14
C ASN A 183 5.76 11.32 16.00
N PHE A 184 6.88 11.55 15.32
CA PHE A 184 6.95 12.47 14.19
C PHE A 184 6.02 12.02 13.05
N ASP A 185 6.06 10.73 12.68
CA ASP A 185 5.27 10.20 11.56
C ASP A 185 3.78 10.30 11.84
N PHE A 186 3.34 9.94 13.05
CA PHE A 186 1.96 10.11 13.47
C PHE A 186 1.48 11.56 13.31
N ASN A 187 2.27 12.52 13.83
CA ASN A 187 1.93 13.94 13.74
C ASN A 187 1.88 14.44 12.28
N GLN A 188 2.76 13.94 11.41
CA GLN A 188 2.76 14.31 9.99
C GLN A 188 1.54 13.76 9.26
N LEU A 189 1.19 12.49 9.50
CA LEU A 189 -0.01 11.86 8.93
C LEU A 189 -1.29 12.53 9.41
N GLU A 190 -1.33 12.95 10.67
CA GLU A 190 -2.40 13.75 11.23
C GLU A 190 -2.58 15.09 10.52
N GLN A 191 -1.47 15.77 10.20
CA GLN A 191 -1.50 17.01 9.45
C GLN A 191 -2.06 16.85 8.03
N SER A 192 -1.74 15.76 7.35
CA SER A 192 -2.25 15.48 6.00
C SER A 192 -3.77 15.27 5.95
N SER A 193 -4.37 14.82 7.06
CA SER A 193 -5.82 14.56 7.17
C SER A 193 -6.56 15.61 8.00
N LEU A 194 -5.92 16.73 8.35
CA LEU A 194 -6.38 17.65 9.39
C LEU A 194 -7.79 18.19 9.13
N SER A 195 -8.07 18.65 7.91
CA SER A 195 -9.39 19.23 7.56
C SER A 195 -10.52 18.23 7.73
N THR A 196 -10.29 16.99 7.31
CA THR A 196 -11.27 15.90 7.39
C THR A 196 -11.49 15.47 8.84
N LEU A 197 -10.41 15.39 9.65
CA LEU A 197 -10.51 15.08 11.07
C LEU A 197 -11.24 16.16 11.88
N GLN A 198 -11.02 17.43 11.53
CA GLN A 198 -11.72 18.55 12.17
C GLN A 198 -13.22 18.55 11.86
N ALA A 199 -13.61 17.96 10.74
CA ALA A 199 -15.01 17.94 10.31
C ALA A 199 -15.91 17.06 11.17
N TYR A 200 -15.37 15.99 11.78
CA TYR A 200 -16.17 15.04 12.55
C TYR A 200 -15.86 15.12 14.05
N PRO A 201 -16.88 15.32 14.93
CA PRO A 201 -16.65 15.52 16.37
C PRO A 201 -15.89 14.39 17.07
N ALA A 202 -16.16 13.12 16.70
CA ALA A 202 -15.49 11.96 17.30
C ALA A 202 -14.01 11.90 16.89
N SER A 203 -13.68 12.20 15.62
CA SER A 203 -12.32 12.25 15.10
C SER A 203 -11.54 13.39 15.74
N ARG A 204 -12.14 14.58 15.79
CA ARG A 204 -11.57 15.75 16.45
C ARG A 204 -11.26 15.48 17.92
N SER A 205 -12.21 14.88 18.64
CA SER A 205 -12.05 14.61 20.09
C SER A 205 -10.96 13.59 20.41
N LEU A 206 -10.77 12.59 19.53
CA LEU A 206 -9.79 11.52 19.75
C LEU A 206 -8.38 11.92 19.27
N LEU A 207 -8.31 12.55 18.11
CA LEU A 207 -7.07 12.65 17.31
C LEU A 207 -6.50 14.08 17.28
N LEU A 208 -7.21 15.10 17.78
CA LEU A 208 -6.74 16.47 17.75
C LEU A 208 -6.69 17.08 19.17
N THR A 209 -5.99 18.20 19.29
CA THR A 209 -6.05 19.04 20.52
C THR A 209 -7.45 19.65 20.68
N PRO A 210 -7.79 20.20 21.85
CA PRO A 210 -9.06 20.93 22.04
C PRO A 210 -9.24 22.11 21.08
N SER A 211 -8.14 22.77 20.66
CA SER A 211 -8.17 23.82 19.64
C SER A 211 -8.40 23.28 18.22
N GLY A 212 -8.23 21.97 18.00
CA GLY A 212 -8.40 21.32 16.71
C GLY A 212 -7.10 21.23 15.91
N ASP A 213 -5.95 21.42 16.56
CA ASP A 213 -4.62 21.30 15.97
C ASP A 213 -4.10 19.85 16.11
N PRO A 214 -3.12 19.43 15.32
CA PRO A 214 -2.46 18.15 15.46
C PRO A 214 -1.89 17.93 16.87
N LEU A 215 -1.92 16.70 17.35
CA LEU A 215 -1.36 16.36 18.66
C LEU A 215 0.16 16.59 18.69
N PRO A 216 0.70 17.32 19.69
CA PRO A 216 2.14 17.53 19.80
C PRO A 216 2.91 16.21 19.92
N ILE A 217 4.09 16.16 19.28
CA ILE A 217 5.01 15.01 19.39
C ILE A 217 5.36 14.79 20.88
N GLY A 218 5.24 13.55 21.33
CA GLY A 218 5.44 13.15 22.72
C GLY A 218 4.15 13.12 23.54
N THR A 219 3.03 13.62 23.02
CA THR A 219 1.71 13.47 23.65
C THR A 219 1.40 11.99 23.85
N ARG A 220 0.89 11.62 25.03
CA ARG A 220 0.45 10.26 25.29
C ARG A 220 -1.00 10.09 24.84
N LEU A 221 -1.18 9.52 23.67
CA LEU A 221 -2.51 9.20 23.14
C LEU A 221 -3.01 7.87 23.71
N ARG A 222 -4.19 7.89 24.32
CA ARG A 222 -4.93 6.70 24.77
C ARG A 222 -6.23 6.60 23.99
N ASN A 223 -6.63 5.35 23.70
CA ASN A 223 -7.87 5.10 22.99
C ASN A 223 -8.67 4.00 23.73
N PRO A 224 -9.37 4.34 24.84
CA PRO A 224 -10.15 3.38 25.61
C PRO A 224 -11.32 2.79 24.81
N ASP A 225 -11.87 3.55 23.87
CA ASP A 225 -12.98 3.10 23.02
C ASP A 225 -12.52 1.99 22.06
N LEU A 226 -11.33 2.12 21.47
CA LEU A 226 -10.76 1.04 20.64
C LEU A 226 -10.37 -0.17 21.49
N ALA A 227 -9.88 0.04 22.71
CA ALA A 227 -9.65 -1.06 23.64
C ALA A 227 -10.95 -1.83 23.91
N HIS A 228 -12.05 -1.13 24.15
CA HIS A 228 -13.39 -1.72 24.34
C HIS A 228 -13.85 -2.46 23.07
N THR A 229 -13.65 -1.89 21.90
CA THR A 229 -13.94 -2.52 20.60
C THR A 229 -13.22 -3.87 20.46
N TYR A 230 -11.91 -3.89 20.71
CA TYR A 230 -11.14 -5.14 20.66
C TYR A 230 -11.54 -6.14 21.74
N GLU A 231 -11.99 -5.70 22.91
CA GLU A 231 -12.51 -6.59 23.95
C GLU A 231 -13.85 -7.22 23.56
N LEU A 232 -14.72 -6.47 22.89
CA LEU A 232 -15.96 -7.02 22.33
C LEU A 232 -15.65 -8.08 21.25
N ILE A 233 -14.71 -7.78 20.34
CA ILE A 233 -14.27 -8.74 19.31
C ILE A 233 -13.60 -9.95 19.96
N ALA A 234 -12.76 -9.77 20.95
CA ALA A 234 -12.10 -10.86 21.68
C ALA A 234 -13.10 -11.79 22.40
N ARG A 235 -14.20 -11.24 22.88
CA ARG A 235 -15.24 -11.98 23.63
C ARG A 235 -16.27 -12.64 22.71
N HIS A 236 -16.70 -11.95 21.68
CA HIS A 236 -17.83 -12.37 20.82
C HIS A 236 -17.41 -12.75 19.39
N GLY A 237 -16.11 -12.68 19.09
CA GLY A 237 -15.61 -12.89 17.75
C GLY A 237 -16.05 -11.80 16.75
N PRO A 238 -15.96 -12.09 15.44
CA PRO A 238 -16.33 -11.12 14.40
C PRO A 238 -17.81 -10.71 14.45
N ALA A 239 -18.69 -11.50 15.06
CA ALA A 239 -20.11 -11.15 15.22
C ALA A 239 -20.31 -9.82 15.98
N ALA A 240 -19.38 -9.43 16.87
CA ALA A 240 -19.42 -8.14 17.55
C ALA A 240 -19.46 -6.96 16.56
N LEU A 241 -18.78 -7.08 15.42
CA LEU A 241 -18.78 -6.07 14.35
C LEU A 241 -19.90 -6.35 13.35
N TYR A 242 -19.98 -7.54 12.80
CA TYR A 242 -20.84 -7.82 11.64
C TYR A 242 -22.32 -8.01 11.97
N ASP A 243 -22.68 -8.30 13.22
CA ASP A 243 -24.08 -8.48 13.67
C ASP A 243 -24.34 -7.79 15.02
N GLY A 244 -23.31 -7.21 15.60
CA GLY A 244 -23.31 -6.69 16.95
C GLY A 244 -23.45 -5.17 17.07
N PRO A 245 -23.14 -4.64 18.27
CA PRO A 245 -23.24 -3.22 18.56
C PRO A 245 -22.26 -2.36 17.78
N ILE A 246 -21.07 -2.90 17.42
CA ILE A 246 -20.07 -2.19 16.64
C ILE A 246 -20.63 -1.90 15.24
N GLY A 247 -21.22 -2.89 14.59
CA GLY A 247 -21.80 -2.74 13.24
C GLY A 247 -22.94 -1.73 13.21
N ARG A 248 -23.80 -1.73 14.23
CA ARG A 248 -24.86 -0.71 14.32
C ARG A 248 -24.31 0.71 14.50
N ALA A 249 -23.17 0.85 15.17
CA ALA A 249 -22.51 2.15 15.30
C ALA A 249 -21.82 2.58 14.00
N ILE A 250 -21.20 1.64 13.26
CA ILE A 250 -20.66 1.89 11.92
C ILE A 250 -21.76 2.43 11.01
N VAL A 251 -22.86 1.68 10.85
CA VAL A 251 -23.97 2.06 9.98
C VAL A 251 -24.53 3.44 10.36
N ARG A 252 -24.65 3.74 11.64
CA ARG A 252 -25.13 5.04 12.09
C ARG A 252 -24.17 6.18 11.76
N ALA A 253 -22.86 5.96 11.92
CA ALA A 253 -21.85 6.96 11.58
C ALA A 253 -21.79 7.20 10.06
N ASP A 254 -21.96 6.15 9.28
CA ASP A 254 -21.93 6.16 7.82
C ASP A 254 -23.16 6.87 7.21
N ASP A 255 -24.37 6.44 7.61
CA ASP A 255 -25.65 6.92 7.07
C ASP A 255 -26.08 8.29 7.63
N HIS A 256 -25.68 8.60 8.87
CA HIS A 256 -26.05 9.83 9.58
C HIS A 256 -24.79 10.57 10.06
N PRO A 257 -23.94 11.09 9.15
CA PRO A 257 -22.72 11.80 9.53
C PRO A 257 -23.05 13.07 10.30
N VAL A 258 -22.46 13.21 11.48
CA VAL A 258 -22.58 14.42 12.29
C VAL A 258 -21.34 15.27 12.06
N LEU A 259 -21.53 16.52 11.64
CA LEU A 259 -20.44 17.46 11.46
C LEU A 259 -20.17 18.29 12.71
N THR A 260 -18.92 18.67 12.92
CA THR A 260 -18.53 19.66 13.92
C THR A 260 -19.19 21.01 13.59
N PRO A 261 -19.77 21.71 14.58
CA PRO A 261 -20.39 23.00 14.34
C PRO A 261 -19.45 23.99 13.62
N GLY A 262 -19.93 24.63 12.57
CA GLY A 262 -19.19 25.59 11.75
C GLY A 262 -18.42 24.98 10.58
N GLN A 263 -18.43 23.66 10.41
CA GLN A 263 -17.87 23.01 9.23
C GLN A 263 -18.77 23.16 8.01
N THR A 264 -18.15 23.39 6.88
CA THR A 264 -18.85 23.62 5.59
C THR A 264 -18.50 22.58 4.53
N ILE A 265 -17.84 21.47 4.92
CA ILE A 265 -17.55 20.40 3.97
C ILE A 265 -18.85 19.80 3.44
N VAL A 266 -18.88 19.51 2.15
CA VAL A 266 -19.99 18.78 1.55
C VAL A 266 -19.77 17.31 1.82
N THR A 267 -20.68 16.66 2.54
CA THR A 267 -20.64 15.23 2.79
C THR A 267 -21.90 14.57 2.25
N ASN A 268 -21.71 13.50 1.47
CA ASN A 268 -22.79 12.60 1.14
C ASN A 268 -22.85 11.47 2.18
N PRO A 269 -24.01 11.18 2.74
CA PRO A 269 -24.18 10.00 3.61
C PRO A 269 -23.71 8.74 2.92
N GLY A 270 -23.15 7.83 3.70
CA GLY A 270 -22.89 6.47 3.24
C GLY A 270 -24.18 5.70 2.98
N ILE A 271 -24.02 4.57 2.34
CA ILE A 271 -25.15 3.72 1.90
C ILE A 271 -25.12 2.34 2.54
N MET A 272 -24.26 2.14 3.55
CA MET A 272 -24.10 0.87 4.24
C MET A 272 -25.27 0.58 5.17
N THR A 273 -25.72 -0.66 5.17
CA THR A 273 -26.76 -1.18 6.06
C THR A 273 -26.21 -2.30 6.96
N ILE A 274 -26.91 -2.61 8.04
CA ILE A 274 -26.54 -3.76 8.89
C ILE A 274 -26.58 -5.09 8.10
N LYS A 275 -27.43 -5.19 7.07
CA LYS A 275 -27.51 -6.35 6.21
C LYS A 275 -26.25 -6.55 5.37
N ASP A 276 -25.62 -5.47 4.96
CA ASP A 276 -24.34 -5.52 4.21
C ASP A 276 -23.24 -6.08 5.10
N LEU A 277 -23.13 -5.61 6.33
CA LEU A 277 -22.23 -6.18 7.34
C LEU A 277 -22.51 -7.66 7.60
N GLN A 278 -23.76 -8.04 7.85
CA GLN A 278 -24.15 -9.42 8.11
C GLN A 278 -23.87 -10.37 6.94
N SER A 279 -23.89 -9.85 5.71
CA SER A 279 -23.64 -10.63 4.50
C SER A 279 -22.15 -10.74 4.15
N TYR A 280 -21.27 -9.92 4.73
CA TYR A 280 -19.85 -9.92 4.43
C TYR A 280 -19.17 -11.27 4.72
N ARG A 281 -18.33 -11.73 3.81
CA ARG A 281 -17.59 -13.00 3.93
C ARG A 281 -16.18 -12.86 3.37
N THR A 282 -15.20 -13.16 4.21
CA THR A 282 -13.79 -13.33 3.81
C THR A 282 -13.61 -14.60 2.99
N ARG A 283 -12.76 -14.58 1.99
CA ARG A 283 -12.50 -15.70 1.09
C ARG A 283 -11.09 -16.28 1.28
N ILE A 284 -10.97 -17.59 1.18
CA ILE A 284 -9.68 -18.28 1.10
C ILE A 284 -9.50 -18.69 -0.36
N LEU A 285 -8.46 -18.18 -1.02
CA LEU A 285 -8.23 -18.34 -2.44
C LEU A 285 -6.88 -19.02 -2.72
N ALA A 286 -6.76 -19.60 -3.90
CA ALA A 286 -5.48 -20.05 -4.42
C ALA A 286 -4.63 -18.81 -4.79
N PRO A 287 -3.32 -18.79 -4.48
CA PRO A 287 -2.44 -17.70 -4.89
C PRO A 287 -2.21 -17.70 -6.40
N THR A 288 -1.81 -16.54 -6.94
CA THR A 288 -1.12 -16.51 -8.22
C THR A 288 0.26 -17.15 -8.07
N ARG A 289 0.83 -17.66 -9.18
CA ARG A 289 2.17 -18.25 -9.18
C ARG A 289 2.85 -18.03 -10.51
N VAL A 290 4.06 -17.48 -10.47
CA VAL A 290 4.95 -17.41 -11.63
C VAL A 290 6.35 -17.93 -11.26
N LYS A 291 7.08 -18.41 -12.27
CA LYS A 291 8.49 -18.77 -12.09
C LYS A 291 9.37 -17.62 -12.55
N TYR A 292 10.31 -17.19 -11.70
CA TYR A 292 11.27 -16.14 -12.03
C TYR A 292 12.68 -16.48 -11.49
N ARG A 293 13.71 -16.54 -12.36
CA ARG A 293 15.11 -16.83 -11.98
C ARG A 293 15.27 -18.02 -11.01
N GLY A 294 14.51 -19.10 -11.24
CA GLY A 294 14.53 -20.30 -10.38
C GLY A 294 13.75 -20.18 -9.07
N LEU A 295 12.99 -19.10 -8.89
CA LEU A 295 12.03 -18.92 -7.82
C LEU A 295 10.62 -19.23 -8.30
N ASP A 296 9.79 -19.76 -7.42
CA ASP A 296 8.34 -19.72 -7.52
C ASP A 296 7.86 -18.52 -6.70
N VAL A 297 7.32 -17.50 -7.37
CA VAL A 297 6.80 -16.28 -6.75
C VAL A 297 5.29 -16.41 -6.64
N TYR A 298 4.77 -16.37 -5.43
CA TYR A 298 3.37 -16.47 -5.10
C TYR A 298 2.85 -15.10 -4.66
N GLY A 299 1.75 -14.66 -5.23
CA GLY A 299 1.10 -13.38 -4.92
C GLY A 299 -0.40 -13.53 -4.71
N MET A 300 -1.07 -12.43 -4.44
CA MET A 300 -2.51 -12.39 -4.23
C MET A 300 -3.27 -12.52 -5.56
N ALA A 301 -4.40 -13.24 -5.53
CA ALA A 301 -5.30 -13.36 -6.68
C ALA A 301 -6.28 -12.17 -6.75
N PRO A 302 -6.96 -11.93 -7.92
CA PRO A 302 -7.98 -10.91 -8.04
C PRO A 302 -9.13 -11.07 -6.99
N PRO A 303 -9.66 -9.93 -6.46
CA PRO A 303 -9.61 -8.58 -7.02
C PRO A 303 -8.31 -7.82 -6.76
N SER A 304 -7.38 -8.38 -5.98
CA SER A 304 -6.02 -7.84 -5.99
C SER A 304 -5.43 -7.99 -7.40
N SER A 305 -4.97 -6.89 -7.95
CA SER A 305 -4.20 -6.89 -9.19
C SER A 305 -2.70 -7.11 -8.95
N GLY A 306 -2.27 -7.11 -7.68
CA GLY A 306 -0.87 -7.27 -7.31
C GLY A 306 -0.26 -8.51 -7.95
N GLY A 307 -0.69 -9.69 -7.54
CA GLY A 307 -0.04 -10.91 -8.01
C GLY A 307 -0.20 -11.21 -9.50
N SER A 308 -1.23 -10.70 -10.19
CA SER A 308 -1.36 -10.82 -11.64
C SER A 308 -0.40 -9.89 -12.37
N THR A 309 -0.34 -8.63 -11.99
CA THR A 309 0.49 -7.62 -12.66
C THR A 309 1.98 -7.80 -12.34
N GLU A 310 2.33 -8.08 -11.09
CA GLU A 310 3.69 -8.48 -10.70
C GLU A 310 4.15 -9.71 -11.49
N GLY A 311 3.28 -10.71 -11.60
CA GLY A 311 3.56 -11.94 -12.33
C GLY A 311 3.76 -11.69 -13.82
N GLU A 312 2.98 -10.83 -14.44
CA GLU A 312 3.13 -10.44 -15.84
C GLU A 312 4.41 -9.65 -16.07
N ILE A 313 4.72 -8.64 -15.25
CA ILE A 313 5.99 -7.90 -15.31
C ILE A 313 7.18 -8.88 -15.24
N LEU A 314 7.18 -9.78 -14.26
CA LEU A 314 8.25 -10.77 -14.11
C LEU A 314 8.34 -11.73 -15.30
N ASN A 315 7.22 -12.14 -15.90
CA ASN A 315 7.20 -12.96 -17.10
C ASN A 315 7.74 -12.22 -18.34
N ILE A 316 7.47 -10.92 -18.51
CA ILE A 316 8.07 -10.08 -19.56
C ILE A 316 9.58 -9.98 -19.32
N LEU A 317 10.01 -9.68 -18.10
CA LEU A 317 11.42 -9.50 -17.72
C LEU A 317 12.27 -10.78 -17.83
N LYS A 318 11.65 -11.96 -17.81
CA LYS A 318 12.38 -13.22 -18.08
C LYS A 318 13.15 -13.21 -19.40
N GLY A 319 12.66 -12.48 -20.39
CA GLY A 319 13.28 -12.41 -21.71
C GLY A 319 14.57 -11.62 -21.76
N TYR A 320 14.92 -10.91 -20.69
CA TYR A 320 16.10 -10.04 -20.62
C TYR A 320 17.09 -10.54 -19.56
N PRO A 321 18.39 -10.48 -19.83
CA PRO A 321 19.43 -10.85 -18.88
C PRO A 321 19.78 -9.67 -17.94
N LEU A 322 18.80 -9.12 -17.21
CA LEU A 322 18.91 -7.87 -16.45
C LEU A 322 20.18 -7.77 -15.59
N GLY A 323 20.64 -8.88 -15.01
CA GLY A 323 21.83 -8.89 -14.15
C GLY A 323 23.15 -8.65 -14.87
N SER A 324 23.18 -8.80 -16.21
CA SER A 324 24.35 -8.57 -17.06
C SER A 324 24.21 -7.38 -18.01
N GLU A 325 23.03 -6.79 -18.10
CA GLU A 325 22.78 -5.56 -18.86
C GLU A 325 23.37 -4.33 -18.16
N PRO A 326 23.71 -3.25 -18.90
CA PRO A 326 23.91 -1.94 -18.31
C PRO A 326 22.70 -1.53 -17.46
N ARG A 327 22.93 -0.92 -16.29
CA ARG A 327 21.85 -0.61 -15.35
C ARG A 327 20.72 0.21 -15.96
N ALA A 328 21.01 1.16 -16.84
CA ALA A 328 19.99 1.97 -17.51
C ALA A 328 19.12 1.11 -18.44
N GLU A 329 19.72 0.19 -19.20
CA GLU A 329 19.00 -0.72 -20.08
C GLU A 329 18.09 -1.66 -19.28
N ALA A 330 18.61 -2.25 -18.22
CA ALA A 330 17.82 -3.13 -17.35
C ALA A 330 16.63 -2.41 -16.70
N LEU A 331 16.81 -1.15 -16.27
CA LEU A 331 15.71 -0.34 -15.74
C LEU A 331 14.75 0.15 -16.81
N PHE A 332 15.22 0.42 -18.03
CA PHE A 332 14.35 0.69 -19.17
C PHE A 332 13.42 -0.51 -19.44
N HIS A 333 13.97 -1.72 -19.51
CA HIS A 333 13.15 -2.94 -19.67
C HIS A 333 12.13 -3.12 -18.53
N TYR A 334 12.51 -2.81 -17.30
CA TYR A 334 11.60 -2.85 -16.16
C TYR A 334 10.45 -1.84 -16.28
N LEU A 335 10.74 -0.59 -16.64
CA LEU A 335 9.73 0.45 -16.79
C LEU A 335 8.73 0.11 -17.92
N GLU A 336 9.25 -0.37 -19.06
CA GLU A 336 8.42 -0.76 -20.18
C GLU A 336 7.58 -2.01 -19.90
N ALA A 337 8.13 -3.00 -19.19
CA ALA A 337 7.37 -4.16 -18.74
C ALA A 337 6.23 -3.76 -17.79
N ALA A 338 6.51 -2.83 -16.87
CA ALA A 338 5.50 -2.30 -15.98
C ALA A 338 4.40 -1.54 -16.74
N ARG A 339 4.78 -0.67 -17.69
CA ARG A 339 3.85 0.06 -18.56
C ARG A 339 2.87 -0.86 -19.27
N LEU A 340 3.36 -1.93 -19.86
CA LEU A 340 2.56 -2.91 -20.59
C LEU A 340 1.63 -3.70 -19.66
N ALA A 341 2.14 -4.20 -18.54
CA ALA A 341 1.35 -4.96 -17.58
C ALA A 341 0.26 -4.12 -16.91
N TYR A 342 0.50 -2.82 -16.68
CA TYR A 342 -0.54 -1.91 -16.17
C TYR A 342 -1.63 -1.63 -17.21
N ALA A 343 -1.30 -1.61 -18.51
CA ALA A 343 -2.32 -1.53 -19.56
C ALA A 343 -3.27 -2.73 -19.51
N ASP A 344 -2.69 -3.92 -19.38
CA ASP A 344 -3.46 -5.17 -19.31
C ASP A 344 -4.25 -5.29 -18.00
N ARG A 345 -3.65 -4.90 -16.87
CA ARG A 345 -4.32 -4.78 -15.58
C ARG A 345 -5.58 -3.92 -15.66
N ASN A 346 -5.47 -2.73 -16.21
CA ASN A 346 -6.57 -1.77 -16.27
C ASN A 346 -7.72 -2.27 -17.15
N ALA A 347 -7.42 -3.00 -18.22
CA ALA A 347 -8.40 -3.53 -19.15
C ALA A 347 -9.13 -4.80 -18.64
N TYR A 348 -8.49 -5.59 -17.76
CA TYR A 348 -8.99 -6.94 -17.48
C TYR A 348 -9.18 -7.27 -16.00
N VAL A 349 -8.53 -6.57 -15.06
CA VAL A 349 -8.58 -6.96 -13.66
C VAL A 349 -9.67 -6.21 -12.90
N GLY A 350 -10.53 -6.96 -12.26
CA GLY A 350 -11.58 -6.53 -11.34
C GLY A 350 -12.00 -7.68 -10.44
N ASP A 351 -13.15 -7.59 -9.80
CA ASP A 351 -13.69 -8.66 -8.96
C ASP A 351 -14.19 -9.82 -9.84
N PRO A 352 -13.56 -11.03 -9.76
CA PRO A 352 -13.90 -12.15 -10.62
C PRO A 352 -15.30 -12.72 -10.39
N ARG A 353 -16.02 -12.29 -9.37
CA ARG A 353 -17.43 -12.61 -9.16
C ARG A 353 -18.36 -11.81 -10.08
N TYR A 354 -17.88 -10.70 -10.61
CA TYR A 354 -18.66 -9.76 -11.42
C TYR A 354 -18.15 -9.63 -12.86
N VAL A 355 -16.85 -9.86 -13.08
CA VAL A 355 -16.22 -9.72 -14.38
C VAL A 355 -15.33 -10.92 -14.68
N HIS A 356 -15.20 -11.25 -15.96
CA HIS A 356 -14.26 -12.28 -16.38
C HIS A 356 -12.83 -11.74 -16.36
N VAL A 357 -12.01 -12.21 -15.42
CA VAL A 357 -10.58 -11.93 -15.35
C VAL A 357 -9.80 -13.06 -16.03
N PRO A 358 -9.12 -12.83 -17.16
CA PRO A 358 -8.39 -13.87 -17.89
C PRO A 358 -7.03 -14.16 -17.21
N LEU A 359 -7.05 -14.52 -15.92
CA LEU A 359 -5.87 -14.65 -15.08
C LEU A 359 -4.83 -15.62 -15.65
N ALA A 360 -5.28 -16.76 -16.20
CA ALA A 360 -4.38 -17.74 -16.80
C ALA A 360 -3.61 -17.15 -17.98
N GLY A 361 -4.26 -16.35 -18.83
CA GLY A 361 -3.64 -15.69 -19.96
C GLY A 361 -2.69 -14.57 -19.54
N LEU A 362 -3.08 -13.71 -18.59
CA LEU A 362 -2.22 -12.65 -18.03
C LEU A 362 -0.92 -13.21 -17.44
N LEU A 363 -0.95 -14.41 -16.89
CA LEU A 363 0.21 -15.09 -16.32
C LEU A 363 0.91 -16.05 -17.29
N ASP A 364 0.45 -16.15 -18.55
CA ASP A 364 1.05 -17.05 -19.53
C ASP A 364 2.39 -16.46 -20.05
N PRO A 365 3.48 -17.23 -20.01
CA PRO A 365 4.75 -16.80 -20.56
C PRO A 365 4.72 -16.47 -22.07
N ALA A 366 3.81 -17.08 -22.84
CA ALA A 366 3.66 -16.80 -24.26
C ALA A 366 2.98 -15.44 -24.49
N PHE A 367 1.97 -15.07 -23.69
CA PHE A 367 1.41 -13.72 -23.70
C PHE A 367 2.46 -12.68 -23.32
N ALA A 368 3.22 -12.92 -22.26
CA ALA A 368 4.32 -12.03 -21.87
C ALA A 368 5.38 -11.89 -22.96
N ALA A 369 5.63 -12.94 -23.78
CA ALA A 369 6.52 -12.85 -24.94
C ALA A 369 5.96 -11.94 -26.04
N GLU A 370 4.63 -11.97 -26.29
CA GLU A 370 3.99 -11.00 -27.21
C GLU A 370 4.13 -9.56 -26.71
N ARG A 371 3.86 -9.33 -25.42
CA ARG A 371 4.01 -7.98 -24.83
C ARG A 371 5.44 -7.47 -24.94
N ARG A 372 6.42 -8.34 -24.68
CA ARG A 372 7.85 -8.01 -24.80
C ARG A 372 8.24 -7.56 -26.20
N CYS A 373 7.60 -8.07 -27.25
CA CYS A 373 7.89 -7.65 -28.64
C CYS A 373 7.60 -6.16 -28.91
N LEU A 374 6.81 -5.51 -28.06
CA LEU A 374 6.52 -4.08 -28.17
C LEU A 374 7.62 -3.20 -27.58
N ILE A 375 8.51 -3.77 -26.76
CA ILE A 375 9.61 -3.06 -26.15
C ILE A 375 10.74 -2.93 -27.18
N GLY A 376 10.90 -1.72 -27.71
CA GLY A 376 11.94 -1.37 -28.67
C GLY A 376 13.15 -0.72 -27.99
N ASN A 377 13.77 0.23 -28.68
CA ASN A 377 14.92 0.97 -28.18
C ASN A 377 14.56 2.34 -27.58
N THR A 378 13.27 2.68 -27.54
CA THR A 378 12.75 3.94 -27.00
C THR A 378 11.48 3.68 -26.22
N ALA A 379 11.24 4.49 -25.20
CA ALA A 379 10.07 4.40 -24.35
C ALA A 379 8.76 4.52 -25.14
N LEU A 380 7.83 3.63 -24.84
CA LEU A 380 6.48 3.70 -25.37
C LEU A 380 5.76 4.95 -24.83
N THR A 381 4.77 5.42 -25.58
CA THR A 381 3.96 6.56 -25.16
C THR A 381 2.71 6.07 -24.42
N SER A 382 2.58 6.42 -23.14
CA SER A 382 1.39 6.11 -22.35
C SER A 382 0.21 7.04 -22.70
N PRO A 383 -1.04 6.55 -22.56
CA PRO A 383 -1.38 5.18 -22.20
C PRO A 383 -1.20 4.24 -23.40
N VAL A 384 -0.46 3.14 -23.20
CA VAL A 384 -0.37 2.07 -24.21
C VAL A 384 -1.63 1.21 -24.18
N ALA A 385 -1.95 0.60 -25.33
CA ALA A 385 -3.08 -0.31 -25.43
C ALA A 385 -2.81 -1.64 -24.69
N ALA A 386 -3.87 -2.21 -24.12
CA ALA A 386 -3.82 -3.55 -23.58
C ALA A 386 -3.55 -4.59 -24.68
N GLY A 387 -2.92 -5.70 -24.31
CA GLY A 387 -2.80 -6.89 -25.15
C GLY A 387 -4.06 -7.74 -25.12
N SER A 388 -4.00 -8.89 -25.78
CA SER A 388 -5.10 -9.89 -25.75
C SER A 388 -4.63 -11.13 -24.97
N PRO A 389 -4.99 -11.28 -23.69
CA PRO A 389 -4.56 -12.41 -22.87
C PRO A 389 -5.38 -13.67 -23.13
N PHE A 390 -5.75 -13.90 -24.38
CA PHE A 390 -6.55 -15.04 -24.84
C PHE A 390 -5.80 -15.85 -25.89
N ALA A 391 -5.58 -17.14 -25.62
CA ALA A 391 -4.94 -18.04 -26.59
C ALA A 391 -5.78 -18.20 -27.88
N PRO A 392 -5.15 -18.49 -29.03
CA PRO A 392 -3.72 -18.75 -29.22
C PRO A 392 -2.87 -17.47 -29.22
N PHE A 393 -1.64 -17.57 -28.70
CA PHE A 393 -0.67 -16.48 -28.73
C PHE A 393 0.21 -16.58 -29.99
N HIS A 394 0.53 -15.43 -30.60
CA HIS A 394 1.16 -15.35 -31.92
C HIS A 394 2.57 -14.76 -31.90
N GLY A 395 3.18 -14.64 -30.72
CA GLY A 395 4.51 -14.03 -30.56
C GLY A 395 4.51 -12.57 -31.05
N CYS A 396 5.57 -12.16 -31.74
CA CYS A 396 5.70 -10.76 -32.18
C CYS A 396 4.72 -10.32 -33.29
N SER A 397 3.87 -11.22 -33.78
CA SER A 397 2.78 -10.89 -34.71
C SER A 397 1.41 -10.71 -34.04
N GLY A 398 1.36 -10.77 -32.70
CA GLY A 398 0.13 -10.58 -31.92
C GLY A 398 -0.49 -9.20 -32.08
N SER A 399 -1.82 -9.12 -32.08
CA SER A 399 -2.55 -7.86 -32.19
C SER A 399 -2.68 -7.19 -30.83
N ALA A 400 -2.40 -5.89 -30.74
CA ALA A 400 -2.81 -5.10 -29.59
C ALA A 400 -4.34 -4.99 -29.54
N ALA A 401 -4.94 -5.09 -28.35
CA ALA A 401 -6.34 -4.75 -28.17
C ALA A 401 -6.56 -3.25 -28.48
N SER A 402 -7.75 -2.92 -28.95
CA SER A 402 -8.04 -1.58 -29.50
C SER A 402 -8.26 -0.49 -28.46
N HIS A 403 -8.14 -0.77 -27.15
CA HIS A 403 -8.52 0.14 -26.08
C HIS A 403 -7.33 0.41 -25.15
N ALA A 404 -6.84 1.67 -25.19
CA ALA A 404 -5.95 2.19 -24.16
C ALA A 404 -6.79 2.66 -22.98
N SER A 405 -6.59 2.08 -21.78
CA SER A 405 -7.20 2.57 -20.55
C SER A 405 -6.11 3.05 -19.59
N SER A 406 -6.24 4.29 -19.11
CA SER A 406 -5.46 4.77 -17.96
C SER A 406 -6.14 4.34 -16.68
N SER A 407 -5.38 4.06 -15.63
CA SER A 407 -5.93 3.85 -14.29
C SER A 407 -6.50 5.15 -13.74
N SER A 408 -7.61 5.05 -13.00
CA SER A 408 -7.99 6.09 -12.05
C SER A 408 -6.89 6.24 -10.98
N PRO A 409 -6.75 7.44 -10.37
CA PRO A 409 -5.89 7.59 -9.21
C PRO A 409 -6.27 6.58 -8.12
N GLU A 410 -5.32 5.83 -7.61
CA GLU A 410 -5.49 4.99 -6.41
C GLU A 410 -4.80 5.69 -5.24
N ALA A 411 -5.38 5.57 -4.04
CA ALA A 411 -4.77 6.11 -2.83
C ALA A 411 -3.37 5.54 -2.60
N HIS A 412 -2.46 6.38 -2.10
CA HIS A 412 -1.05 6.01 -1.94
C HIS A 412 -0.72 5.42 -0.55
N HIS A 413 -1.74 5.07 0.27
CA HIS A 413 -1.55 4.83 1.69
C HIS A 413 -2.09 3.48 2.13
N THR A 414 -1.20 2.69 2.70
CA THR A 414 -1.42 1.29 3.08
C THR A 414 -0.36 0.93 4.10
N ASN A 415 -0.40 -0.26 4.66
CA ASN A 415 0.71 -0.82 5.40
C ASN A 415 0.94 -2.29 5.01
N ASN A 416 2.16 -2.77 5.20
CA ASN A 416 2.49 -4.17 5.04
C ASN A 416 3.16 -4.72 6.29
N ILE A 417 2.83 -5.96 6.61
CA ILE A 417 3.38 -6.73 7.71
C ILE A 417 3.97 -8.01 7.15
N VAL A 418 5.17 -8.35 7.59
CA VAL A 418 5.73 -9.68 7.36
C VAL A 418 6.02 -10.34 8.69
N ALA A 419 5.68 -11.63 8.82
CA ALA A 419 5.92 -12.41 10.01
C ALA A 419 6.42 -13.81 9.68
N GLU A 420 7.35 -14.34 10.48
CA GLU A 420 7.81 -15.72 10.45
C GLU A 420 7.79 -16.28 11.87
N ASP A 421 7.48 -17.55 12.01
CA ASP A 421 7.57 -18.25 13.27
C ASP A 421 8.74 -19.26 13.32
N LYS A 422 8.93 -19.86 14.48
CA LYS A 422 10.00 -20.85 14.70
C LYS A 422 9.80 -22.17 13.94
N TRP A 423 8.63 -22.41 13.38
CA TRP A 423 8.34 -23.61 12.57
C TRP A 423 8.53 -23.35 11.08
N GLY A 424 8.71 -22.07 10.69
CA GLY A 424 8.94 -21.63 9.32
C GLY A 424 7.65 -21.29 8.55
N ASP A 425 6.50 -21.14 9.25
CA ASP A 425 5.33 -20.52 8.65
C ASP A 425 5.63 -19.03 8.38
N ILE A 426 5.15 -18.51 7.27
CA ILE A 426 5.40 -17.13 6.85
C ILE A 426 4.09 -16.47 6.44
N VAL A 427 3.94 -15.22 6.83
CA VAL A 427 2.83 -14.36 6.40
C VAL A 427 3.38 -13.07 5.82
N ALA A 428 2.84 -12.68 4.66
CA ALA A 428 2.89 -11.32 4.16
C ALA A 428 1.46 -10.79 4.10
N TYR A 429 1.18 -9.71 4.83
CA TYR A 429 -0.14 -9.15 5.00
C TYR A 429 -0.15 -7.67 4.70
N THR A 430 -0.79 -7.29 3.61
CA THR A 430 -1.03 -5.89 3.26
C THR A 430 -2.45 -5.54 3.64
N ASN A 431 -2.64 -4.52 4.47
CA ASN A 431 -3.95 -4.07 4.93
C ASN A 431 -4.01 -2.54 4.99
N THR A 432 -5.23 -1.99 4.97
CA THR A 432 -5.43 -0.57 4.77
C THR A 432 -6.79 -0.11 5.28
N ILE A 433 -6.97 1.20 5.35
CA ILE A 433 -8.25 1.91 5.30
C ILE A 433 -8.32 2.84 4.08
N ASN A 434 -7.45 2.63 3.11
CA ASN A 434 -7.22 3.33 1.85
C ASN A 434 -6.48 4.67 2.04
N PHE A 435 -7.09 5.83 1.92
CA PHE A 435 -6.41 7.12 2.09
C PHE A 435 -6.03 7.36 3.57
N PHE A 436 -5.11 8.31 3.84
CA PHE A 436 -4.75 8.68 5.22
C PHE A 436 -5.98 9.13 6.00
N GLY A 437 -6.34 8.37 7.02
CA GLY A 437 -7.53 8.64 7.81
C GLY A 437 -8.84 8.11 7.22
N GLY A 438 -8.79 7.42 6.07
CA GLY A 438 -9.99 6.89 5.40
C GLY A 438 -11.01 7.98 5.12
N SER A 439 -12.28 7.71 5.36
CA SER A 439 -13.36 8.72 5.24
C SER A 439 -13.30 9.85 6.29
N GLY A 440 -12.28 9.85 7.15
CA GLY A 440 -12.12 10.82 8.24
C GLY A 440 -12.98 10.55 9.46
N GLN A 441 -13.88 9.58 9.42
CA GLN A 441 -14.82 9.29 10.50
C GLN A 441 -14.28 8.29 11.51
N VAL A 442 -14.08 8.72 12.74
CA VAL A 442 -13.99 7.80 13.89
C VAL A 442 -15.38 7.36 14.29
N VAL A 443 -15.59 6.05 14.42
CA VAL A 443 -16.85 5.48 14.91
C VAL A 443 -17.06 5.87 16.38
N PRO A 444 -18.11 6.67 16.70
CA PRO A 444 -18.33 7.19 18.06
C PRO A 444 -18.51 6.08 19.09
N GLY A 445 -17.72 6.13 20.18
CA GLY A 445 -17.72 5.15 21.26
C GLY A 445 -16.98 3.85 20.95
N TYR A 446 -16.38 3.73 19.74
CA TYR A 446 -15.61 2.56 19.31
C TYR A 446 -14.19 2.87 18.88
N GLY A 447 -13.84 4.14 18.61
CA GLY A 447 -12.48 4.65 18.58
C GLY A 447 -11.63 4.20 17.40
N PHE A 448 -12.17 3.84 16.25
CA PHE A 448 -11.43 3.52 15.02
C PHE A 448 -11.99 4.26 13.82
N LEU A 449 -11.13 4.54 12.86
CA LEU A 449 -11.48 5.19 11.60
C LEU A 449 -12.15 4.21 10.61
N LEU A 450 -13.09 4.73 9.83
CA LEU A 450 -13.69 4.03 8.70
C LEU A 450 -12.85 4.25 7.43
N ASN A 451 -12.85 3.25 6.57
CA ASN A 451 -12.17 3.29 5.28
C ASN A 451 -12.89 4.20 4.28
N ASP A 452 -12.18 4.56 3.20
CA ASP A 452 -12.71 5.18 1.99
C ASP A 452 -12.44 4.33 0.75
N GLU A 453 -12.45 3.01 0.93
CA GLU A 453 -11.95 2.02 -0.01
C GLU A 453 -12.74 1.93 -1.32
N LEU A 454 -14.00 2.42 -1.35
CA LEU A 454 -14.80 2.41 -2.56
C LEU A 454 -14.25 3.37 -3.62
N THR A 455 -13.38 4.32 -3.25
CA THR A 455 -12.69 5.19 -4.21
C THR A 455 -11.66 4.49 -5.08
N ASP A 456 -11.33 3.22 -4.78
CA ASP A 456 -10.54 2.36 -5.66
C ASP A 456 -11.34 1.81 -6.85
N PHE A 457 -12.66 2.01 -6.91
CA PHE A 457 -13.41 1.84 -8.15
C PHE A 457 -13.08 2.93 -9.17
N ASP A 458 -13.19 2.59 -10.44
CA ASP A 458 -13.19 3.59 -11.50
C ASP A 458 -14.54 4.35 -11.47
N PHE A 459 -14.52 5.69 -11.40
CA PHE A 459 -15.73 6.49 -11.21
C PHE A 459 -16.61 6.56 -12.46
N ALA A 460 -15.99 6.37 -13.62
CA ALA A 460 -16.67 6.27 -14.91
C ALA A 460 -15.79 5.48 -15.88
N PRO A 461 -16.38 4.85 -16.91
CA PRO A 461 -15.59 4.20 -17.95
C PRO A 461 -14.77 5.23 -18.73
N SER A 462 -13.65 4.81 -19.32
CA SER A 462 -12.70 5.66 -20.09
C SER A 462 -13.35 6.43 -21.23
N SER A 463 -14.48 5.93 -21.76
CA SER A 463 -15.36 6.61 -22.71
C SER A 463 -16.79 6.09 -22.58
N PRO A 464 -17.81 6.85 -23.00
CA PRO A 464 -19.21 6.40 -22.91
C PRO A 464 -19.42 5.04 -23.56
N GLY A 465 -19.93 4.08 -22.79
CA GLY A 465 -20.20 2.71 -23.25
C GLY A 465 -18.98 1.78 -23.35
N ALA A 466 -17.78 2.25 -23.00
CA ALA A 466 -16.62 1.37 -22.90
C ALA A 466 -16.80 0.35 -21.77
N TYR A 467 -16.30 -0.87 -21.99
CA TYR A 467 -16.20 -1.86 -20.92
C TYR A 467 -15.13 -1.43 -19.90
N ASP A 468 -15.49 -1.52 -18.64
CA ASP A 468 -14.60 -1.26 -17.52
C ASP A 468 -14.83 -2.34 -16.44
N PRO A 469 -13.81 -3.15 -16.12
CA PRO A 469 -13.96 -4.23 -15.15
C PRO A 469 -14.07 -3.73 -13.70
N ASN A 470 -13.76 -2.47 -13.42
CA ASN A 470 -13.66 -1.92 -12.08
C ASN A 470 -14.74 -0.88 -11.74
N LEU A 471 -15.85 -0.81 -12.47
CA LEU A 471 -16.97 0.04 -12.08
C LEU A 471 -17.68 -0.50 -10.82
N PRO A 472 -18.23 0.39 -9.96
CA PRO A 472 -18.95 0.00 -8.75
C PRO A 472 -20.18 -0.87 -9.06
N ALA A 473 -20.47 -1.82 -8.16
CA ALA A 473 -21.72 -2.60 -8.17
C ALA A 473 -22.00 -3.15 -6.76
N ALA A 474 -23.27 -3.44 -6.47
CA ALA A 474 -23.70 -3.99 -5.18
C ALA A 474 -22.93 -5.27 -4.81
N GLY A 475 -22.27 -5.30 -3.67
CA GLY A 475 -21.49 -6.43 -3.16
C GLY A 475 -20.15 -6.67 -3.86
N LYS A 476 -19.77 -5.86 -4.84
CA LYS A 476 -18.51 -5.95 -5.57
C LYS A 476 -17.35 -5.40 -4.73
N GLU A 477 -16.19 -6.02 -4.90
CA GLU A 477 -14.94 -5.54 -4.34
C GLU A 477 -14.22 -4.65 -5.35
N PRO A 478 -13.72 -3.46 -4.98
CA PRO A 478 -12.90 -2.66 -5.86
C PRO A 478 -11.57 -3.37 -6.13
N ARG A 479 -11.03 -3.20 -7.34
CA ARG A 479 -9.67 -3.61 -7.68
C ARG A 479 -8.70 -3.03 -6.67
N SER A 480 -7.65 -3.78 -6.32
CA SER A 480 -6.61 -3.34 -5.40
C SER A 480 -5.23 -3.58 -5.97
N SER A 481 -4.29 -2.69 -5.68
CA SER A 481 -2.86 -2.89 -5.97
C SER A 481 -2.08 -3.56 -4.83
N MET A 482 -2.71 -3.86 -3.70
CA MET A 482 -2.06 -4.59 -2.60
C MET A 482 -1.54 -5.94 -3.08
N GLY A 483 -0.20 -6.10 -3.16
CA GLY A 483 0.50 -7.22 -3.75
C GLY A 483 1.54 -7.84 -2.82
N PRO A 484 1.16 -8.45 -1.68
CA PRO A 484 2.12 -9.20 -0.88
C PRO A 484 2.56 -10.47 -1.61
N VAL A 485 3.88 -10.74 -1.59
CA VAL A 485 4.47 -11.92 -2.24
C VAL A 485 5.29 -12.76 -1.28
N ILE A 486 5.32 -14.07 -1.55
CA ILE A 486 6.26 -15.03 -0.94
C ILE A 486 6.99 -15.76 -2.06
N ALA A 487 8.32 -15.74 -2.04
CA ALA A 487 9.17 -16.41 -3.03
C ALA A 487 9.78 -17.69 -2.46
N LEU A 488 9.62 -18.80 -3.18
CA LEU A 488 10.16 -20.09 -2.82
C LEU A 488 11.21 -20.56 -3.84
N ARG A 489 12.23 -21.28 -3.39
CA ARG A 489 13.15 -22.01 -4.28
C ARG A 489 13.13 -23.48 -3.88
N ASN A 490 12.78 -24.34 -4.83
CA ASN A 490 12.64 -25.78 -4.59
C ASN A 490 11.69 -26.08 -3.40
N GLY A 491 10.54 -25.38 -3.35
CA GLY A 491 9.53 -25.52 -2.31
C GLY A 491 9.88 -24.92 -0.93
N LYS A 492 11.06 -24.29 -0.79
CA LYS A 492 11.51 -23.67 0.48
C LYS A 492 11.46 -22.14 0.36
N PRO A 493 10.90 -21.43 1.34
CA PRO A 493 10.87 -19.99 1.35
C PRO A 493 12.27 -19.38 1.29
N LYS A 494 12.38 -18.27 0.56
CA LYS A 494 13.59 -17.47 0.44
C LYS A 494 13.39 -16.09 1.02
N PHE A 495 12.31 -15.45 0.62
CA PHE A 495 11.94 -14.13 1.13
C PHE A 495 10.43 -13.91 0.97
N ALA A 496 9.92 -12.98 1.74
CA ALA A 496 8.60 -12.40 1.58
C ALA A 496 8.76 -10.88 1.48
N ILE A 497 7.95 -10.24 0.63
CA ILE A 497 7.96 -8.79 0.42
C ILE A 497 6.51 -8.34 0.30
N GLY A 498 6.22 -7.15 0.79
CA GLY A 498 5.02 -6.42 0.47
C GLY A 498 5.25 -4.93 0.69
N ALA A 499 4.36 -4.11 0.15
CA ALA A 499 4.53 -2.67 0.19
C ALA A 499 3.19 -1.94 0.41
N ALA A 500 3.31 -0.69 0.82
CA ALA A 500 2.29 0.34 0.77
C ALA A 500 2.55 1.26 -0.45
N GLY A 501 1.58 2.07 -0.86
CA GLY A 501 1.77 3.08 -1.92
C GLY A 501 0.72 3.07 -3.03
N GLY A 502 -0.47 2.51 -2.80
CA GLY A 502 -1.54 2.45 -3.81
C GLY A 502 -1.04 1.78 -5.09
N SER A 503 -1.27 2.40 -6.23
CA SER A 503 -0.84 1.86 -7.54
C SER A 503 0.66 1.58 -7.64
N THR A 504 1.53 2.24 -6.84
CA THR A 504 2.98 2.02 -6.86
C THR A 504 3.43 0.79 -6.04
N ILE A 505 2.54 0.12 -5.32
CA ILE A 505 2.85 -1.11 -4.55
C ILE A 505 3.48 -2.17 -5.46
N ILE A 506 2.85 -2.45 -6.59
CA ILE A 506 3.26 -3.47 -7.55
C ILE A 506 4.68 -3.22 -8.06
N THR A 507 4.94 -1.99 -8.48
CA THR A 507 6.27 -1.60 -8.97
C THR A 507 7.32 -1.60 -7.86
N THR A 508 6.95 -1.23 -6.63
CA THR A 508 7.82 -1.30 -5.45
C THR A 508 8.24 -2.75 -5.14
N VAL A 509 7.28 -3.67 -5.13
CA VAL A 509 7.55 -5.10 -4.91
C VAL A 509 8.45 -5.66 -6.01
N VAL A 510 8.12 -5.40 -7.28
CA VAL A 510 8.92 -5.89 -8.42
C VAL A 510 10.31 -5.26 -8.43
N GLN A 511 10.45 -3.94 -8.24
CA GLN A 511 11.76 -3.29 -8.22
C GLN A 511 12.63 -3.81 -7.07
N THR A 512 12.06 -4.02 -5.88
CA THR A 512 12.78 -4.63 -4.75
C THR A 512 13.23 -6.05 -5.10
N LEU A 513 12.36 -6.85 -5.74
CA LEU A 513 12.66 -8.21 -6.15
C LEU A 513 13.80 -8.26 -7.18
N ILE A 514 13.74 -7.47 -8.26
CA ILE A 514 14.80 -7.46 -9.28
C ILE A 514 16.11 -6.88 -8.74
N ASN A 515 16.06 -5.89 -7.87
CA ASN A 515 17.24 -5.37 -7.19
C ASN A 515 17.97 -6.49 -6.40
N HIS A 516 17.18 -7.32 -5.70
CA HIS A 516 17.73 -8.43 -4.94
C HIS A 516 18.19 -9.62 -5.82
N VAL A 517 17.33 -10.05 -6.75
CA VAL A 517 17.51 -11.30 -7.50
C VAL A 517 18.41 -11.13 -8.74
N ASP A 518 18.20 -10.06 -9.52
CA ASP A 518 18.95 -9.83 -10.76
C ASP A 518 20.21 -9.00 -10.52
N PHE A 519 20.12 -7.99 -9.66
CA PHE A 519 21.25 -7.09 -9.42
C PHE A 519 22.11 -7.47 -8.22
N GLY A 520 21.76 -8.56 -7.50
CA GLY A 520 22.57 -9.10 -6.42
C GLY A 520 22.66 -8.23 -5.16
N MET A 521 21.78 -7.25 -5.01
CA MET A 521 21.75 -6.41 -3.82
C MET A 521 21.30 -7.23 -2.60
N SER A 522 21.83 -6.94 -1.40
CA SER A 522 21.21 -7.46 -0.19
C SER A 522 19.76 -6.98 -0.09
N LEU A 523 18.88 -7.76 0.51
CA LEU A 523 17.46 -7.39 0.58
C LEU A 523 17.23 -6.04 1.31
N PRO A 524 17.95 -5.72 2.42
CA PRO A 524 17.89 -4.37 3.01
C PRO A 524 18.31 -3.25 2.05
N ALA A 525 19.38 -3.46 1.28
CA ALA A 525 19.83 -2.49 0.29
C ALA A 525 18.83 -2.36 -0.89
N ALA A 526 18.19 -3.44 -1.28
CA ALA A 526 17.16 -3.45 -2.31
C ALA A 526 15.91 -2.65 -1.90
N LEU A 527 15.50 -2.74 -0.61
CA LEU A 527 14.43 -1.92 -0.05
C LEU A 527 14.81 -0.43 0.03
N ALA A 528 16.04 -0.14 0.43
CA ALA A 528 16.54 1.23 0.58
C ALA A 528 16.79 1.94 -0.76
N ALA A 529 16.95 1.21 -1.86
CA ALA A 529 17.29 1.77 -3.16
C ALA A 529 16.25 2.80 -3.63
N PRO A 530 16.69 3.91 -4.29
CA PRO A 530 15.79 4.87 -4.87
C PRO A 530 14.80 4.22 -5.86
N ARG A 531 13.53 4.62 -5.79
CA ARG A 531 12.44 3.98 -6.53
C ARG A 531 11.97 4.82 -7.71
N VAL A 532 11.51 4.11 -8.72
CA VAL A 532 10.81 4.65 -9.88
C VAL A 532 9.66 3.73 -10.26
N SER A 533 8.52 4.30 -10.59
CA SER A 533 7.28 3.57 -10.85
C SER A 533 6.65 4.01 -12.18
N GLN A 534 6.33 3.05 -13.03
CA GLN A 534 5.57 3.27 -14.27
C GLN A 534 4.24 2.51 -14.19
N THR A 535 3.12 3.25 -14.24
CA THR A 535 1.77 2.71 -14.07
C THR A 535 0.86 2.93 -15.29
N ASN A 536 1.46 3.13 -16.46
CA ASN A 536 0.73 3.47 -17.69
C ASN A 536 -0.14 4.72 -17.56
N SER A 537 0.35 5.71 -16.80
CA SER A 537 -0.36 6.96 -16.53
C SER A 537 -0.61 7.78 -17.81
N ALA A 538 -1.76 8.45 -17.88
CA ALA A 538 -2.10 9.37 -18.97
C ALA A 538 -1.12 10.55 -19.11
N SER A 539 -0.37 10.91 -18.06
CA SER A 539 0.69 11.91 -18.10
C SER A 539 1.92 11.48 -18.90
N ASN A 540 2.01 10.19 -19.25
CA ASN A 540 3.17 9.58 -19.92
C ASN A 540 4.50 9.82 -19.17
N THR A 541 4.46 9.80 -17.83
CA THR A 541 5.64 9.96 -16.97
C THR A 541 5.72 8.80 -15.99
N SER A 542 6.94 8.41 -15.66
CA SER A 542 7.23 7.51 -14.54
C SER A 542 7.43 8.35 -13.28
N LEU A 543 6.77 7.98 -12.18
CA LEU A 543 6.95 8.64 -10.89
C LEU A 543 8.30 8.25 -10.29
N ALA A 544 9.12 9.22 -9.93
CA ALA A 544 10.47 8.99 -9.44
C ALA A 544 10.74 9.70 -8.11
N GLU A 545 11.35 9.00 -7.16
CA GLU A 545 11.85 9.61 -5.93
C GLU A 545 12.92 10.66 -6.20
N PRO A 546 13.10 11.65 -5.32
CA PRO A 546 14.09 12.72 -5.52
C PRO A 546 15.50 12.20 -5.82
N ASP A 547 15.95 11.17 -5.09
CA ASP A 547 17.27 10.58 -5.27
C ASP A 547 17.41 9.83 -6.61
N PHE A 548 16.32 9.24 -7.10
CA PHE A 548 16.30 8.65 -8.45
C PHE A 548 16.23 9.73 -9.52
N TYR A 549 15.30 10.67 -9.38
CA TYR A 549 15.05 11.74 -10.35
C TYR A 549 16.31 12.56 -10.67
N ASN A 550 17.10 12.87 -9.64
CA ASN A 550 18.33 13.64 -9.75
C ASN A 550 19.58 12.79 -10.09
N SER A 551 19.42 11.49 -10.29
CA SER A 551 20.54 10.58 -10.54
C SER A 551 21.04 10.64 -11.98
N ALA A 552 22.33 10.32 -12.19
CA ALA A 552 22.88 10.10 -13.52
C ALA A 552 22.13 9.03 -14.31
N LEU A 553 21.53 8.07 -13.61
CA LEU A 553 20.76 6.99 -14.19
C LEU A 553 19.43 7.48 -14.79
N ALA A 554 18.70 8.37 -14.11
CA ALA A 554 17.49 8.99 -14.68
C ALA A 554 17.82 9.84 -15.91
N HIS A 555 18.92 10.62 -15.87
CA HIS A 555 19.40 11.38 -17.03
C HIS A 555 19.78 10.48 -18.21
N GLN A 556 20.39 9.33 -17.94
CA GLN A 556 20.74 8.37 -18.95
C GLN A 556 19.49 7.72 -19.58
N LEU A 557 18.50 7.33 -18.77
CA LEU A 557 17.22 6.81 -19.24
C LEU A 557 16.48 7.82 -20.14
N THR A 558 16.47 9.09 -19.75
CA THR A 558 15.86 10.14 -20.56
C THR A 558 16.59 10.34 -21.88
N SER A 559 17.92 10.44 -21.87
CA SER A 559 18.72 10.76 -23.06
C SER A 559 18.84 9.61 -24.03
N GLN A 560 18.92 8.36 -23.54
CA GLN A 560 19.12 7.18 -24.39
C GLN A 560 17.80 6.55 -24.85
N TYR A 561 16.80 6.52 -23.98
CA TYR A 561 15.55 5.79 -24.23
C TYR A 561 14.32 6.70 -24.33
N GLY A 562 14.44 7.99 -24.01
CA GLY A 562 13.31 8.93 -24.07
C GLY A 562 12.34 8.79 -22.90
N GLU A 563 12.73 8.14 -21.80
CA GLU A 563 11.89 8.05 -20.59
C GLU A 563 11.64 9.43 -19.99
N LYS A 564 10.43 9.64 -19.51
CA LYS A 564 10.01 10.88 -18.86
C LYS A 564 9.68 10.61 -17.40
N PHE A 565 10.20 11.46 -16.53
CA PHE A 565 9.99 11.32 -15.09
C PHE A 565 9.21 12.50 -14.53
N ALA A 566 8.28 12.20 -13.62
CA ALA A 566 7.69 13.16 -12.70
C ALA A 566 8.32 12.97 -11.32
N LEU A 567 8.74 14.08 -10.71
CA LEU A 567 9.27 14.04 -9.35
C LEU A 567 8.13 13.72 -8.37
N ALA A 568 8.35 12.72 -7.53
CA ALA A 568 7.46 12.45 -6.42
C ALA A 568 7.59 13.57 -5.37
N THR A 569 6.58 14.44 -5.33
CA THR A 569 6.50 15.58 -4.40
C THR A 569 5.08 15.70 -3.90
N GLY A 570 4.88 15.59 -2.60
CA GLY A 570 3.56 15.83 -1.98
C GLY A 570 3.28 17.31 -1.73
N PRO A 571 2.02 17.73 -1.71
CA PRO A 571 1.64 19.12 -1.47
C PRO A 571 1.85 19.58 -0.02
N ILE A 572 1.88 18.67 0.94
CA ILE A 572 1.99 19.00 2.38
C ILE A 572 3.31 18.49 2.94
N LEU A 573 3.74 17.33 2.48
CA LEU A 573 4.99 16.67 2.88
C LEU A 573 5.54 15.88 1.69
N PRO A 574 6.85 15.57 1.66
CA PRO A 574 7.40 14.62 0.69
C PRO A 574 6.78 13.22 0.79
N LEU A 575 5.74 13.03 1.61
CA LEU A 575 5.13 11.74 1.91
C LEU A 575 4.06 11.32 0.91
N ASP A 576 3.35 12.27 0.28
CA ASP A 576 2.15 11.97 -0.51
C ASP A 576 2.44 11.34 -1.89
N ASN A 577 3.68 11.38 -2.35
CA ASN A 577 4.07 10.87 -3.67
C ASN A 577 5.30 9.95 -3.64
N TYR A 578 5.65 9.37 -2.50
CA TYR A 578 6.69 8.35 -2.49
C TYR A 578 6.17 7.04 -3.10
N PRO A 579 6.88 6.46 -4.08
CA PRO A 579 6.61 5.11 -4.50
C PRO A 579 6.85 4.13 -3.35
N GLY A 580 5.82 3.91 -2.55
CA GLY A 580 5.69 2.85 -1.58
C GLY A 580 6.64 2.84 -0.39
N ASP A 581 6.12 2.34 0.70
CA ASP A 581 6.83 1.88 1.90
C ASP A 581 6.83 0.34 1.87
N ALA A 582 7.95 -0.32 2.19
CA ALA A 582 8.04 -1.76 2.04
C ALA A 582 8.57 -2.46 3.28
N THR A 583 8.08 -3.68 3.52
CA THR A 583 8.65 -4.59 4.51
C THR A 583 9.01 -5.92 3.87
N ALA A 584 10.04 -6.58 4.38
CA ALA A 584 10.46 -7.87 3.89
C ALA A 584 10.98 -8.81 4.99
N LEU A 585 10.99 -10.08 4.67
CA LEU A 585 11.65 -11.15 5.43
C LEU A 585 12.58 -11.93 4.52
N GLN A 586 13.80 -12.23 4.98
CA GLN A 586 14.72 -13.12 4.29
C GLN A 586 15.10 -14.31 5.17
N MET A 587 15.02 -15.52 4.63
CA MET A 587 15.42 -16.75 5.29
C MET A 587 16.92 -16.98 5.08
N LEU A 588 17.71 -16.77 6.15
CA LEU A 588 19.17 -16.91 6.13
C LEU A 588 19.66 -18.35 6.38
N GLY A 589 18.73 -19.28 6.62
CA GLY A 589 19.02 -20.67 6.92
C GLY A 589 18.00 -21.28 7.88
N ARG A 590 18.34 -22.43 8.46
CA ARG A 590 17.42 -23.13 9.36
C ARG A 590 17.16 -22.28 10.61
N ASN A 591 15.90 -21.90 10.85
CA ASN A 591 15.43 -21.10 11.99
C ASN A 591 16.14 -19.74 12.15
N ARG A 592 16.69 -19.16 11.09
CA ARG A 592 17.32 -17.84 11.11
C ARG A 592 16.71 -16.95 10.05
N ALA A 593 16.14 -15.86 10.50
CA ALA A 593 15.53 -14.84 9.65
C ALA A 593 16.22 -13.48 9.80
N GLU A 594 16.11 -12.70 8.73
CA GLU A 594 16.36 -11.27 8.69
C GLU A 594 15.04 -10.58 8.42
N ALA A 595 14.52 -9.86 9.41
CA ALA A 595 13.35 -9.01 9.26
C ALA A 595 13.80 -7.61 8.84
N ILE A 596 13.10 -7.02 7.87
CA ILE A 596 13.46 -5.75 7.27
C ILE A 596 12.19 -4.90 7.18
N ALA A 597 12.17 -3.78 7.86
CA ALA A 597 11.17 -2.74 7.70
C ALA A 597 11.73 -1.62 6.82
N GLU A 598 10.88 -0.70 6.41
CA GLU A 598 11.31 0.44 5.56
C GLU A 598 12.46 1.21 6.21
N PRO A 599 13.61 1.31 5.54
CA PRO A 599 14.77 1.95 6.16
C PRO A 599 14.88 3.46 5.89
N VAL A 600 14.13 4.00 4.93
CA VAL A 600 14.33 5.36 4.39
C VAL A 600 13.07 6.21 4.44
N ARG A 601 11.90 5.62 4.08
CA ARG A 601 10.66 6.37 3.81
C ARG A 601 9.77 6.40 5.04
N LEU A 602 8.88 7.40 5.13
CA LEU A 602 7.89 7.54 6.22
C LEU A 602 8.50 7.40 7.63
N GLY A 603 9.68 7.99 7.85
CA GLY A 603 10.37 7.88 9.14
C GLY A 603 10.96 6.51 9.44
N GLY A 604 10.81 5.56 8.54
CA GLY A 604 11.26 4.17 8.68
C GLY A 604 10.27 3.29 9.44
N GLY A 605 10.46 1.97 9.30
CA GLY A 605 9.71 0.95 10.02
C GLY A 605 10.53 0.26 11.10
N SER A 606 9.93 -0.72 11.75
CA SER A 606 10.60 -1.49 12.81
C SER A 606 10.51 -2.99 12.57
N ALA A 607 11.68 -3.62 12.56
CA ALA A 607 11.88 -5.05 12.48
C ALA A 607 12.35 -5.62 13.82
N LEU A 608 11.79 -6.74 14.24
CA LEU A 608 12.13 -7.40 15.50
C LEU A 608 12.21 -8.91 15.30
N VAL A 609 13.00 -9.56 16.15
CA VAL A 609 13.12 -11.01 16.22
C VAL A 609 12.98 -11.50 17.67
N VAL A 610 12.54 -12.75 17.84
CA VAL A 610 12.31 -13.31 19.19
C VAL A 610 13.61 -13.41 19.96
N HIS A 611 14.68 -13.95 19.34
CA HIS A 611 16.02 -14.06 19.90
C HIS A 611 17.03 -13.35 19.02
N PRO A 612 17.33 -12.07 19.30
CA PRO A 612 18.33 -11.32 18.54
C PRO A 612 19.71 -11.99 18.64
N ARG A 613 20.48 -11.92 17.56
CA ARG A 613 21.93 -12.18 17.61
C ARG A 613 22.66 -10.85 17.63
N SER A 614 23.62 -10.70 18.52
CA SER A 614 24.60 -9.61 18.43
C SER A 614 25.35 -9.74 17.10
N HIS A 615 25.48 -8.64 16.41
CA HIS A 615 26.27 -8.50 15.18
C HIS A 615 27.74 -8.69 15.44
#